data_3e1b9d6749af7063838ca666c1d489b7
#
_entry.id   3e1b9d6749af7063838ca666c1d489b7
#
_cell.length_a   1.000
_cell.length_b   1.000
_cell.length_c   1.000
_cell.angle_alpha   90.00
_cell.angle_beta   90.00
_cell.angle_gamma   90.00
#
_symmetry.space_group_name_H-M   'P 1'
#
loop_
_entity.id
_entity.type
_entity.pdbx_description
1 polymer ?
#
loop_
_entity_poly.entity_id
_entity_poly.type
_entity_poly.pdbx_seq_one_letter_code
_entity_poly.pdbx_strand_id
1 'polypeptide(L)'
;TAQLVALAEEDDPSAYLQCAVKAWFPDFSQDVLSDSGRIELGRVLLQHVFLQSVLHLTEGNYYQVSRIVEALAPHYPALNELSDASAALNSLFALVSHARTGKPRKLRPFLNVQVQLWIRELRRIVAKVDAEHITYKIAHDLNRQQAKQHLPVVNCRDCGITGWVTILNERQNATIVNLEAFYNQYFKADEKVVMLFPHPHENVPTGMLPARICPDCLQVKLGIDG
;
A
#
# COMPACT_ATOMS: atom_id res chain seq x y z
N THR A 1 6.80 1.08 -21.91
CA THR A 1 6.37 1.25 -20.48
C THR A 1 4.90 1.64 -20.37
N ALA A 2 4.35 2.54 -21.19
CA ALA A 2 2.94 2.96 -21.09
C ALA A 2 1.94 1.79 -21.14
N GLN A 3 2.15 0.80 -22.02
CA GLN A 3 1.31 -0.39 -22.09
C GLN A 3 1.40 -1.26 -20.82
N LEU A 4 2.57 -1.36 -20.19
CA LEU A 4 2.76 -2.09 -18.94
C LEU A 4 2.01 -1.43 -17.78
N VAL A 5 1.99 -0.10 -17.73
CA VAL A 5 1.24 0.66 -16.72
C VAL A 5 -0.26 0.42 -16.90
N ALA A 6 -0.78 0.54 -18.13
CA ALA A 6 -2.19 0.29 -18.39
C ALA A 6 -2.64 -1.14 -18.00
N LEU A 7 -1.85 -2.16 -18.38
CA LEU A 7 -2.16 -3.55 -18.03
C LEU A 7 -2.06 -3.84 -16.52
N ALA A 8 -1.24 -3.10 -15.78
CA ALA A 8 -1.18 -3.22 -14.32
C ALA A 8 -2.47 -2.68 -13.65
N GLU A 9 -3.13 -1.69 -14.26
CA GLU A 9 -4.41 -1.13 -13.78
C GLU A 9 -5.61 -2.02 -14.12
N GLU A 10 -5.52 -2.81 -15.20
CA GLU A 10 -6.60 -3.71 -15.64
C GLU A 10 -6.72 -4.99 -14.81
N ASP A 11 -5.80 -5.26 -13.88
CA ASP A 11 -5.75 -6.46 -13.04
C ASP A 11 -5.76 -7.78 -13.83
N ASP A 12 -5.09 -7.78 -14.99
CA ASP A 12 -4.84 -9.00 -15.80
C ASP A 12 -3.36 -9.43 -15.72
N PRO A 13 -3.00 -10.27 -14.74
CA PRO A 13 -1.62 -10.72 -14.56
C PRO A 13 -1.08 -11.48 -15.77
N SER A 14 -1.93 -12.19 -16.51
CA SER A 14 -1.49 -12.99 -17.65
C SER A 14 -1.10 -12.12 -18.84
N ALA A 15 -1.93 -11.14 -19.20
CA ALA A 15 -1.62 -10.17 -20.23
C ALA A 15 -0.40 -9.31 -19.86
N TYR A 16 -0.30 -8.93 -18.57
CA TYR A 16 0.86 -8.19 -18.07
C TYR A 16 2.17 -8.97 -18.25
N LEU A 17 2.21 -10.25 -17.85
CA LEU A 17 3.40 -11.10 -17.98
C LEU A 17 3.79 -11.32 -19.44
N GLN A 18 2.82 -11.53 -20.33
CA GLN A 18 3.08 -11.67 -21.77
C GLN A 18 3.66 -10.38 -22.37
N CYS A 19 3.12 -9.22 -21.99
CA CYS A 19 3.65 -7.92 -22.41
C CYS A 19 5.06 -7.69 -21.85
N ALA A 20 5.30 -7.99 -20.58
CA ALA A 20 6.59 -7.84 -19.92
C ALA A 20 7.66 -8.73 -20.58
N VAL A 21 7.34 -10.00 -20.87
CA VAL A 21 8.27 -10.91 -21.57
C VAL A 21 8.67 -10.36 -22.93
N LYS A 22 7.73 -9.90 -23.72
CA LYS A 22 8.02 -9.32 -25.04
C LYS A 22 8.88 -8.06 -24.96
N ALA A 23 8.68 -7.26 -23.92
CA ALA A 23 9.48 -6.05 -23.72
C ALA A 23 10.93 -6.35 -23.32
N TRP A 24 11.17 -7.32 -22.45
CA TRP A 24 12.51 -7.67 -21.98
C TRP A 24 13.23 -8.72 -22.81
N PHE A 25 12.49 -9.62 -23.45
CA PHE A 25 12.98 -10.76 -24.22
C PHE A 25 12.19 -10.90 -25.52
N PRO A 26 12.44 -10.03 -26.54
CA PRO A 26 11.68 -10.05 -27.79
C PRO A 26 11.67 -11.39 -28.51
N ASP A 27 12.78 -12.14 -28.39
CA ASP A 27 12.98 -13.44 -29.03
C ASP A 27 12.43 -14.63 -28.22
N PHE A 28 11.78 -14.36 -27.07
CA PHE A 28 11.19 -15.40 -26.24
C PHE A 28 9.97 -16.01 -26.93
N SER A 29 10.06 -17.31 -27.29
CA SER A 29 9.08 -17.99 -28.14
C SER A 29 8.15 -18.94 -27.41
N GLN A 30 8.44 -19.27 -26.14
CA GLN A 30 7.61 -20.18 -25.36
C GLN A 30 6.43 -19.47 -24.72
N ASP A 31 5.37 -20.24 -24.42
CA ASP A 31 4.27 -19.73 -23.61
C ASP A 31 4.77 -19.50 -22.16
N VAL A 32 4.87 -18.22 -21.78
CA VAL A 32 5.36 -17.82 -20.46
C VAL A 32 4.50 -18.34 -19.30
N LEU A 33 3.24 -18.69 -19.56
CA LEU A 33 2.32 -19.21 -18.54
C LEU A 33 2.47 -20.73 -18.33
N SER A 34 3.09 -21.45 -19.27
CA SER A 34 3.36 -22.88 -19.15
C SER A 34 4.52 -23.20 -18.20
N ASP A 35 4.54 -24.39 -17.62
CA ASP A 35 5.64 -24.84 -16.76
C ASP A 35 7.01 -24.81 -17.47
N SER A 36 7.03 -25.20 -18.74
CA SER A 36 8.25 -25.17 -19.56
C SER A 36 8.70 -23.75 -19.85
N GLY A 37 7.75 -22.86 -20.18
CA GLY A 37 8.04 -21.45 -20.42
C GLY A 37 8.54 -20.73 -19.16
N ARG A 38 7.99 -21.04 -18.00
CA ARG A 38 8.45 -20.49 -16.71
C ARG A 38 9.88 -20.94 -16.36
N ILE A 39 10.25 -22.18 -16.70
CA ILE A 39 11.63 -22.69 -16.53
C ILE A 39 12.56 -21.99 -17.50
N GLU A 40 12.16 -21.87 -18.77
CA GLU A 40 12.97 -21.20 -19.78
C GLU A 40 13.16 -19.72 -19.47
N LEU A 41 12.10 -19.04 -18.99
CA LEU A 41 12.20 -17.68 -18.49
C LEU A 41 13.28 -17.56 -17.40
N GLY A 42 13.33 -18.49 -16.45
CA GLY A 42 14.39 -18.53 -15.43
C GLY A 42 15.79 -18.62 -16.03
N ARG A 43 15.98 -19.37 -17.13
CA ARG A 43 17.28 -19.50 -17.79
C ARG A 43 17.70 -18.20 -18.49
N VAL A 44 16.79 -17.56 -19.22
CA VAL A 44 17.13 -16.29 -19.89
C VAL A 44 17.35 -15.15 -18.91
N LEU A 45 16.57 -15.12 -17.82
CA LEU A 45 16.77 -14.16 -16.72
C LEU A 45 18.14 -14.33 -16.05
N LEU A 46 18.59 -15.56 -15.85
CA LEU A 46 19.90 -15.84 -15.25
C LEU A 46 21.06 -15.25 -16.07
N GLN A 47 20.91 -15.15 -17.36
CA GLN A 47 21.92 -14.62 -18.29
C GLN A 47 21.76 -13.12 -18.56
N HIS A 48 20.72 -12.50 -18.02
CA HIS A 48 20.40 -11.10 -18.32
C HIS A 48 21.27 -10.14 -17.51
N VAL A 49 22.17 -9.41 -18.20
CA VAL A 49 23.19 -8.56 -17.57
C VAL A 49 22.58 -7.49 -16.66
N PHE A 50 21.49 -6.85 -17.08
CA PHE A 50 20.81 -5.84 -16.25
C PHE A 50 20.27 -6.46 -14.95
N LEU A 51 19.69 -7.67 -15.00
CA LEU A 51 19.23 -8.35 -13.79
C LEU A 51 20.41 -8.67 -12.85
N GLN A 52 21.55 -9.08 -13.38
CA GLN A 52 22.75 -9.31 -12.58
C GLN A 52 23.23 -8.05 -11.88
N SER A 53 23.17 -6.90 -12.56
CA SER A 53 23.48 -5.60 -11.96
C SER A 53 22.50 -5.21 -10.85
N VAL A 54 21.19 -5.46 -11.04
CA VAL A 54 20.19 -5.26 -10.01
C VAL A 54 20.46 -6.15 -8.79
N LEU A 55 20.75 -7.44 -8.99
CA LEU A 55 21.04 -8.37 -7.91
C LEU A 55 22.30 -7.98 -7.13
N HIS A 56 23.35 -7.59 -7.83
CA HIS A 56 24.58 -7.13 -7.18
C HIS A 56 24.36 -5.86 -6.36
N LEU A 57 23.61 -4.90 -6.89
CA LEU A 57 23.26 -3.67 -6.18
C LEU A 57 22.42 -3.93 -4.91
N THR A 58 21.48 -4.88 -4.99
CA THR A 58 20.51 -5.13 -3.91
C THR A 58 20.95 -6.20 -2.92
N GLU A 59 22.13 -6.78 -3.09
CA GLU A 59 22.64 -7.84 -2.24
C GLU A 59 22.66 -7.46 -0.76
N GLY A 60 21.89 -8.17 0.05
CA GLY A 60 21.85 -7.99 1.50
C GLY A 60 21.16 -6.71 1.99
N ASN A 61 20.56 -5.90 1.11
CA ASN A 61 19.94 -4.64 1.47
C ASN A 61 18.53 -4.47 0.88
N TYR A 62 17.77 -3.54 1.47
CA TYR A 62 16.46 -3.11 0.97
C TYR A 62 16.60 -1.80 0.23
N TYR A 63 16.04 -1.72 -0.97
CA TYR A 63 16.06 -0.52 -1.80
C TYR A 63 14.66 -0.14 -2.24
N GLN A 64 14.41 1.15 -2.33
CA GLN A 64 13.25 1.65 -3.06
C GLN A 64 13.50 1.47 -4.56
N VAL A 65 12.48 1.12 -5.32
CA VAL A 65 12.59 0.91 -6.78
C VAL A 65 13.21 2.13 -7.49
N SER A 66 12.77 3.33 -7.13
CA SER A 66 13.34 4.58 -7.67
C SER A 66 14.84 4.72 -7.42
N ARG A 67 15.32 4.28 -6.24
CA ARG A 67 16.75 4.31 -5.90
C ARG A 67 17.57 3.30 -6.69
N ILE A 68 17.00 2.14 -7.01
CA ILE A 68 17.64 1.18 -7.91
C ILE A 68 17.78 1.79 -9.31
N VAL A 69 16.74 2.44 -9.82
CA VAL A 69 16.77 3.14 -11.12
C VAL A 69 17.85 4.23 -11.11
N GLU A 70 17.86 5.10 -10.11
CA GLU A 70 18.86 6.18 -9.98
C GLU A 70 20.31 5.64 -9.95
N ALA A 71 20.55 4.55 -9.22
CA ALA A 71 21.89 3.97 -9.11
C ALA A 71 22.35 3.29 -10.41
N LEU A 72 21.43 2.72 -11.19
CA LEU A 72 21.74 2.01 -12.43
C LEU A 72 21.74 2.91 -13.67
N ALA A 73 21.06 4.05 -13.65
CA ALA A 73 20.94 4.95 -14.79
C ALA A 73 22.29 5.39 -15.40
N PRO A 74 23.38 5.65 -14.62
CA PRO A 74 24.70 5.99 -15.18
C PRO A 74 25.30 4.85 -16.02
N HIS A 75 24.98 3.60 -15.71
CA HIS A 75 25.49 2.42 -16.40
C HIS A 75 24.57 1.94 -17.52
N TYR A 76 23.30 2.33 -17.47
CA TYR A 76 22.26 1.95 -18.41
C TYR A 76 21.48 3.20 -18.90
N PRO A 77 22.07 4.01 -19.79
CA PRO A 77 21.45 5.27 -20.25
C PRO A 77 20.03 5.13 -20.79
N ALA A 78 19.71 3.98 -21.37
CA ALA A 78 18.35 3.67 -21.86
C ALA A 78 17.27 3.80 -20.78
N LEU A 79 17.60 3.69 -19.48
CA LEU A 79 16.64 3.94 -18.40
C LEU A 79 16.14 5.38 -18.39
N ASN A 80 16.97 6.34 -18.79
CA ASN A 80 16.60 7.76 -18.84
C ASN A 80 15.68 8.09 -20.03
N GLU A 81 15.61 7.22 -21.03
CA GLU A 81 14.76 7.37 -22.20
C GLU A 81 13.35 6.80 -21.97
N LEU A 82 13.16 6.03 -20.90
CA LEU A 82 11.87 5.44 -20.56
C LEU A 82 10.94 6.49 -19.94
N SER A 83 9.69 6.51 -20.35
CA SER A 83 8.66 7.35 -19.72
C SER A 83 8.42 7.02 -18.26
N ASP A 84 8.62 5.74 -17.87
CA ASP A 84 8.57 5.26 -16.50
C ASP A 84 9.54 4.09 -16.31
N ALA A 85 10.74 4.39 -15.84
CA ALA A 85 11.78 3.40 -15.56
C ALA A 85 11.43 2.51 -14.33
N SER A 86 10.64 3.03 -13.38
CA SER A 86 10.18 2.24 -12.24
C SER A 86 9.18 1.17 -12.67
N ALA A 87 8.26 1.50 -13.58
CA ALA A 87 7.34 0.52 -14.15
C ALA A 87 8.08 -0.56 -14.96
N ALA A 88 9.12 -0.19 -15.71
CA ALA A 88 9.96 -1.15 -16.40
C ALA A 88 10.66 -2.10 -15.40
N LEU A 89 11.25 -1.58 -14.32
CA LEU A 89 11.91 -2.40 -13.30
C LEU A 89 10.90 -3.30 -12.57
N ASN A 90 9.71 -2.81 -12.27
CA ASN A 90 8.63 -3.59 -11.66
C ASN A 90 8.21 -4.75 -12.57
N SER A 91 8.17 -4.55 -13.89
CA SER A 91 7.87 -5.63 -14.84
C SER A 91 8.95 -6.71 -14.85
N LEU A 92 10.23 -6.34 -14.70
CA LEU A 92 11.31 -7.30 -14.54
C LEU A 92 11.15 -8.12 -13.24
N PHE A 93 10.80 -7.47 -12.12
CA PHE A 93 10.54 -8.17 -10.85
C PHE A 93 9.34 -9.12 -10.94
N ALA A 94 8.30 -8.75 -11.69
CA ALA A 94 7.18 -9.65 -11.96
C ALA A 94 7.63 -10.89 -12.71
N LEU A 95 8.48 -10.75 -13.75
CA LEU A 95 9.06 -11.87 -14.47
C LEU A 95 9.94 -12.75 -13.58
N VAL A 96 10.78 -12.16 -12.73
CA VAL A 96 11.61 -12.89 -11.76
C VAL A 96 10.75 -13.68 -10.78
N SER A 97 9.67 -13.09 -10.28
CA SER A 97 8.72 -13.75 -9.37
C SER A 97 7.95 -14.88 -10.03
N HIS A 98 7.66 -14.74 -11.33
CA HIS A 98 6.95 -15.74 -12.13
C HIS A 98 7.83 -16.91 -12.56
N ALA A 99 9.09 -16.64 -12.86
CA ALA A 99 10.08 -17.63 -13.32
C ALA A 99 10.26 -18.79 -12.33
N ARG A 100 10.60 -19.96 -12.85
CA ARG A 100 10.80 -21.16 -12.05
C ARG A 100 12.11 -21.86 -12.44
N THR A 101 12.57 -22.71 -11.52
CA THR A 101 13.66 -23.66 -11.75
C THR A 101 13.18 -25.08 -11.47
N GLY A 102 13.96 -26.07 -11.92
CA GLY A 102 13.68 -27.48 -11.68
C GLY A 102 13.22 -28.22 -12.93
N LYS A 103 12.33 -29.18 -12.74
CA LYS A 103 11.73 -29.99 -13.81
C LYS A 103 10.22 -29.74 -13.83
N PRO A 104 9.55 -29.92 -14.99
CA PRO A 104 8.09 -29.91 -15.03
C PRO A 104 7.52 -30.80 -13.92
N ARG A 105 6.47 -30.34 -13.24
CA ARG A 105 5.84 -30.96 -12.04
C ARG A 105 6.65 -30.92 -10.74
N LYS A 106 7.92 -30.41 -10.73
CA LYS A 106 8.71 -30.13 -9.51
C LYS A 106 9.37 -28.77 -9.61
N LEU A 107 8.52 -27.75 -9.78
CA LEU A 107 8.94 -26.38 -9.90
C LEU A 107 9.34 -25.80 -8.54
N ARG A 108 10.39 -24.97 -8.56
CA ARG A 108 10.82 -24.14 -7.42
C ARG A 108 10.86 -22.68 -7.86
N PRO A 109 10.67 -21.71 -6.98
CA PRO A 109 10.91 -20.32 -7.31
C PRO A 109 12.31 -20.14 -7.90
N PHE A 110 12.42 -19.30 -8.93
CA PHE A 110 13.73 -18.95 -9.53
C PHE A 110 14.55 -18.10 -8.53
N LEU A 111 13.95 -17.04 -8.06
CA LEU A 111 14.45 -16.21 -6.97
C LEU A 111 13.28 -15.86 -6.03
N ASN A 112 13.59 -15.62 -4.79
CA ASN A 112 12.59 -15.16 -3.82
C ASN A 112 12.63 -13.63 -3.78
N VAL A 113 11.67 -12.99 -4.46
CA VAL A 113 11.49 -11.55 -4.42
C VAL A 113 10.52 -11.22 -3.28
N GLN A 114 10.98 -10.48 -2.30
CA GLN A 114 10.16 -9.95 -1.21
C GLN A 114 9.92 -8.46 -1.46
N VAL A 115 8.66 -8.10 -1.65
CA VAL A 115 8.25 -6.70 -1.69
C VAL A 115 7.76 -6.33 -0.30
N GLN A 116 8.48 -5.44 0.38
CA GLN A 116 8.05 -4.88 1.64
C GLN A 116 7.43 -3.51 1.40
N LEU A 117 6.13 -3.42 1.61
CA LEU A 117 5.44 -2.13 1.63
C LEU A 117 5.61 -1.51 3.02
N TRP A 118 6.51 -0.55 3.11
CA TRP A 118 6.62 0.29 4.30
C TRP A 118 5.52 1.34 4.24
N ILE A 119 4.37 1.02 4.80
CA ILE A 119 3.33 2.02 5.03
C ILE A 119 3.81 2.92 6.16
N ARG A 120 4.65 3.89 5.83
CA ARG A 120 5.27 4.79 6.79
C ARG A 120 4.27 5.74 7.43
N GLU A 121 3.13 5.94 6.81
CA GLU A 121 2.14 6.92 7.25
C GLU A 121 0.70 6.39 7.14
N LEU A 122 0.30 5.59 8.11
CA LEU A 122 -1.13 5.41 8.44
C LEU A 122 -1.82 6.77 8.74
N ARG A 123 -1.02 7.83 8.94
CA ARG A 123 -1.46 9.21 9.19
C ARG A 123 -2.33 9.79 8.09
N ARG A 124 -2.32 9.23 6.89
CA ARG A 124 -3.15 9.69 5.77
C ARG A 124 -4.39 8.83 5.56
N ILE A 125 -4.52 7.74 6.29
CA ILE A 125 -5.71 6.90 6.23
C ILE A 125 -6.76 7.49 7.15
N VAL A 126 -7.90 7.79 6.57
CA VAL A 126 -9.08 8.32 7.25
C VAL A 126 -10.30 7.48 6.87
N ALA A 127 -11.31 7.49 7.70
CA ALA A 127 -12.58 6.85 7.39
C ALA A 127 -13.75 7.76 7.75
N LYS A 128 -14.84 7.65 7.00
CA LYS A 128 -16.11 8.25 7.37
C LYS A 128 -16.56 7.62 8.69
N VAL A 129 -17.12 8.45 9.57
CA VAL A 129 -17.69 7.94 10.81
C VAL A 129 -19.00 7.24 10.47
N ASP A 130 -18.96 5.92 10.50
CA ASP A 130 -20.07 5.04 10.21
C ASP A 130 -19.95 3.79 11.09
N ALA A 131 -21.00 3.45 11.82
CA ALA A 131 -20.99 2.32 12.73
C ALA A 131 -21.09 0.95 12.02
N GLU A 132 -21.67 0.92 10.81
CA GLU A 132 -21.94 -0.33 10.11
C GLU A 132 -20.81 -0.72 9.16
N HIS A 133 -20.24 0.26 8.43
CA HIS A 133 -19.22 -0.01 7.41
C HIS A 133 -18.10 1.01 7.42
N ILE A 134 -16.92 0.59 7.86
CA ILE A 134 -15.73 1.44 7.81
C ILE A 134 -15.11 1.39 6.41
N THR A 135 -15.24 2.49 5.68
CA THR A 135 -14.59 2.64 4.36
C THR A 135 -13.37 3.53 4.49
N TYR A 136 -12.20 2.94 4.25
CA TYR A 136 -10.92 3.66 4.32
C TYR A 136 -10.68 4.49 3.05
N LYS A 137 -10.16 5.69 3.25
CA LYS A 137 -9.73 6.59 2.17
C LYS A 137 -8.40 7.24 2.52
N ILE A 138 -7.70 7.75 1.51
CA ILE A 138 -6.50 8.54 1.70
C ILE A 138 -6.92 10.01 1.80
N ALA A 139 -6.47 10.71 2.83
CA ALA A 139 -6.96 12.04 3.18
C ALA A 139 -6.77 13.09 2.06
N HIS A 140 -5.70 12.98 1.23
CA HIS A 140 -5.46 13.93 0.14
C HIS A 140 -6.36 13.71 -1.08
N ASP A 141 -7.02 12.56 -1.20
CA ASP A 141 -7.98 12.27 -2.27
C ASP A 141 -9.37 12.84 -1.97
N LEU A 142 -9.56 13.35 -0.74
CA LEU A 142 -10.84 13.90 -0.31
C LEU A 142 -11.00 15.35 -0.71
N ASN A 143 -12.18 15.70 -1.22
CA ASN A 143 -12.56 17.10 -1.36
C ASN A 143 -12.86 17.72 0.03
N ARG A 144 -12.98 19.06 0.09
CA ARG A 144 -13.19 19.80 1.34
C ARG A 144 -14.43 19.36 2.13
N GLN A 145 -15.49 18.94 1.47
CA GLN A 145 -16.72 18.51 2.12
C GLN A 145 -16.55 17.09 2.69
N GLN A 146 -15.95 16.20 1.95
CA GLN A 146 -15.64 14.84 2.41
C GLN A 146 -14.66 14.87 3.59
N ALA A 147 -13.63 15.71 3.54
CA ALA A 147 -12.65 15.83 4.63
C ALA A 147 -13.29 16.18 5.97
N LYS A 148 -14.43 16.92 5.99
CA LYS A 148 -15.17 17.26 7.21
C LYS A 148 -15.93 16.08 7.85
N GLN A 149 -16.06 14.97 7.14
CA GLN A 149 -16.80 13.78 7.61
C GLN A 149 -15.88 12.58 7.85
N HIS A 150 -14.58 12.73 7.63
CA HIS A 150 -13.61 11.64 7.76
C HIS A 150 -12.63 11.94 8.89
N LEU A 151 -12.41 10.95 9.75
CA LEU A 151 -11.49 11.02 10.87
C LEU A 151 -10.32 10.03 10.67
N PRO A 152 -9.14 10.33 11.22
CA PRO A 152 -8.08 9.36 11.33
C PRO A 152 -8.56 8.09 12.05
N VAL A 153 -8.07 6.94 11.60
CA VAL A 153 -8.45 5.65 12.16
C VAL A 153 -7.40 5.12 13.13
N VAL A 154 -7.89 4.41 14.14
CA VAL A 154 -7.09 3.68 15.11
C VAL A 154 -7.60 2.26 15.22
N ASN A 155 -6.73 1.34 15.58
CA ASN A 155 -7.08 -0.06 15.77
C ASN A 155 -6.68 -0.49 17.18
N CYS A 156 -7.60 -1.10 17.91
CA CYS A 156 -7.31 -1.68 19.20
C CYS A 156 -6.46 -2.95 19.00
N ARG A 157 -5.31 -3.02 19.67
CA ARG A 157 -4.40 -4.17 19.55
C ARG A 157 -4.91 -5.42 20.26
N ASP A 158 -5.78 -5.25 21.24
CA ASP A 158 -6.27 -6.36 22.05
C ASP A 158 -7.46 -7.06 21.41
N CYS A 159 -8.44 -6.29 20.88
CA CYS A 159 -9.67 -6.86 20.34
C CYS A 159 -9.83 -6.68 18.81
N GLY A 160 -8.92 -5.96 18.15
CA GLY A 160 -8.96 -5.73 16.71
C GLY A 160 -10.03 -4.74 16.23
N ILE A 161 -10.81 -4.14 17.14
CA ILE A 161 -11.83 -3.15 16.75
C ILE A 161 -11.14 -1.91 16.17
N THR A 162 -11.65 -1.47 15.03
CA THR A 162 -11.26 -0.19 14.42
C THR A 162 -12.17 0.92 14.95
N GLY A 163 -11.55 2.03 15.29
CA GLY A 163 -12.21 3.24 15.75
C GLY A 163 -11.64 4.47 15.06
N TRP A 164 -12.03 5.62 15.54
CA TRP A 164 -11.57 6.92 15.05
C TRP A 164 -10.86 7.66 16.17
N VAL A 165 -9.99 8.58 15.77
CA VAL A 165 -9.33 9.47 16.72
C VAL A 165 -9.54 10.92 16.28
N THR A 166 -9.74 11.80 17.24
CA THR A 166 -10.01 13.21 16.98
C THR A 166 -9.56 14.09 18.14
N ILE A 167 -9.61 15.40 17.93
CA ILE A 167 -9.43 16.41 18.98
C ILE A 167 -10.80 16.97 19.33
N LEU A 168 -11.17 16.95 20.59
CA LEU A 168 -12.35 17.64 21.09
C LEU A 168 -12.01 19.10 21.37
N ASN A 169 -12.79 20.00 20.79
CA ASN A 169 -12.74 21.41 21.16
C ASN A 169 -13.50 21.69 22.49
N GLU A 170 -13.41 22.90 22.97
CA GLU A 170 -14.09 23.33 24.23
C GLU A 170 -15.62 23.14 24.20
N ARG A 171 -16.22 23.04 23.03
CA ARG A 171 -17.64 22.77 22.83
C ARG A 171 -17.97 21.30 22.64
N GLN A 172 -17.01 20.41 22.91
CA GLN A 172 -17.13 18.94 22.71
C GLN A 172 -17.51 18.53 21.28
N ASN A 173 -17.12 19.32 20.29
CA ASN A 173 -17.28 18.97 18.89
C ASN A 173 -16.00 18.30 18.39
N ALA A 174 -16.15 17.23 17.60
CA ALA A 174 -15.02 16.64 16.91
C ALA A 174 -14.55 17.59 15.81
N THR A 175 -13.30 18.01 15.84
CA THR A 175 -12.75 18.86 14.80
C THR A 175 -11.38 18.38 14.40
N ILE A 176 -11.18 18.16 13.12
CA ILE A 176 -9.85 18.02 12.54
C ILE A 176 -9.66 19.19 11.58
N VAL A 177 -8.84 20.12 11.98
CA VAL A 177 -8.53 21.29 11.15
C VAL A 177 -7.38 20.99 10.21
N ASN A 178 -6.40 20.21 10.68
CA ASN A 178 -5.19 19.86 9.94
C ASN A 178 -4.62 18.56 10.49
N LEU A 179 -4.40 17.57 9.62
CA LEU A 179 -3.87 16.25 10.01
C LEU A 179 -2.49 16.34 10.64
N GLU A 180 -1.63 17.21 10.17
CA GLU A 180 -0.28 17.38 10.73
C GLU A 180 -0.35 17.95 12.15
N ALA A 181 -1.14 19.00 12.36
CA ALA A 181 -1.38 19.56 13.70
C ALA A 181 -2.02 18.54 14.64
N PHE A 182 -2.97 17.75 14.13
CA PHE A 182 -3.59 16.66 14.87
C PHE A 182 -2.55 15.62 15.32
N TYR A 183 -1.72 15.10 14.41
CA TYR A 183 -0.72 14.08 14.78
C TYR A 183 0.35 14.62 15.73
N ASN A 184 0.69 15.91 15.63
CA ASN A 184 1.60 16.54 16.59
C ASN A 184 1.01 16.55 18.01
N GLN A 185 -0.29 16.75 18.17
CA GLN A 185 -0.96 16.66 19.47
C GLN A 185 -1.13 15.21 19.94
N TYR A 186 -1.49 14.32 19.04
CA TYR A 186 -1.61 12.88 19.31
C TYR A 186 -0.33 12.30 19.90
N PHE A 187 0.83 12.58 19.28
CA PHE A 187 2.12 12.06 19.76
C PHE A 187 2.63 12.74 21.05
N LYS A 188 2.07 13.89 21.40
CA LYS A 188 2.33 14.56 22.68
C LYS A 188 1.39 14.08 23.79
N ALA A 189 0.49 13.14 23.50
CA ALA A 189 -0.55 12.67 24.40
C ALA A 189 -1.39 13.81 25.00
N ASP A 190 -1.78 14.79 24.16
CA ASP A 190 -2.61 15.92 24.57
C ASP A 190 -3.97 15.42 25.07
N GLU A 191 -4.42 15.91 26.21
CA GLU A 191 -5.69 15.51 26.86
C GLU A 191 -6.93 15.74 25.99
N LYS A 192 -6.85 16.63 25.00
CA LYS A 192 -7.93 16.90 24.04
C LYS A 192 -8.07 15.83 22.96
N VAL A 193 -7.09 14.92 22.84
CA VAL A 193 -7.13 13.81 21.88
C VAL A 193 -7.95 12.69 22.47
N VAL A 194 -9.03 12.32 21.79
CA VAL A 194 -9.92 11.23 22.19
C VAL A 194 -10.00 10.17 21.12
N MET A 195 -10.14 8.92 21.57
CA MET A 195 -10.38 7.76 20.71
C MET A 195 -11.85 7.37 20.82
N LEU A 196 -12.49 7.14 19.68
CA LEU A 196 -13.88 6.77 19.56
C LEU A 196 -13.97 5.37 18.97
N PHE A 197 -14.59 4.44 19.70
CA PHE A 197 -14.79 3.09 19.21
C PHE A 197 -16.26 2.78 19.09
N PRO A 198 -16.72 2.13 18.00
CA PRO A 198 -18.08 1.64 17.91
C PRO A 198 -18.28 0.58 19.00
N HIS A 199 -19.35 0.66 19.74
CA HIS A 199 -19.66 -0.29 20.81
C HIS A 199 -21.10 -0.76 20.73
N PRO A 200 -21.38 -2.06 20.77
CA PRO A 200 -22.73 -2.58 20.98
C PRO A 200 -23.20 -2.21 22.39
N HIS A 201 -24.41 -1.76 22.52
CA HIS A 201 -25.00 -0.96 23.61
C HIS A 201 -25.01 -1.55 25.03
N GLU A 202 -24.53 -2.75 25.30
CA GLU A 202 -24.85 -3.40 26.57
C GLU A 202 -23.80 -3.30 27.68
N ASN A 203 -22.51 -3.08 27.38
CA ASN A 203 -21.48 -2.92 28.42
C ASN A 203 -20.33 -2.00 27.97
N VAL A 204 -20.27 -0.81 28.52
CA VAL A 204 -19.14 0.10 28.28
C VAL A 204 -17.90 -0.39 29.05
N PRO A 205 -16.75 -0.62 28.40
CA PRO A 205 -15.54 -1.05 29.08
C PRO A 205 -15.10 -0.05 30.16
N THR A 206 -14.48 -0.55 31.23
CA THR A 206 -13.96 0.28 32.32
C THR A 206 -12.99 1.33 31.77
N GLY A 207 -13.21 2.60 32.14
CA GLY A 207 -12.40 3.74 31.68
C GLY A 207 -12.85 4.37 30.37
N MET A 208 -13.91 3.87 29.74
CA MET A 208 -14.56 4.51 28.60
C MET A 208 -15.84 5.23 29.03
N LEU A 209 -16.19 6.29 28.31
CA LEU A 209 -17.44 7.02 28.49
C LEU A 209 -18.34 6.77 27.28
N PRO A 210 -19.63 6.49 27.50
CA PRO A 210 -20.57 6.41 26.38
C PRO A 210 -20.68 7.77 25.68
N ALA A 211 -20.70 7.73 24.36
CA ALA A 211 -20.80 8.93 23.55
C ALA A 211 -21.62 8.66 22.28
N ARG A 212 -22.21 9.71 21.73
CA ARG A 212 -22.83 9.71 20.39
C ARG A 212 -22.08 10.69 19.49
N ILE A 213 -21.79 10.30 18.28
CA ILE A 213 -21.21 11.18 17.27
C ILE A 213 -22.15 11.30 16.07
N CYS A 214 -22.36 12.52 15.62
CA CYS A 214 -23.12 12.78 14.40
C CYS A 214 -22.19 12.51 13.18
N PRO A 215 -22.54 11.60 12.25
CA PRO A 215 -21.70 11.30 11.09
C PRO A 215 -21.59 12.45 10.08
N ASP A 216 -22.51 13.43 10.13
CA ASP A 216 -22.53 14.54 9.18
C ASP A 216 -21.72 15.75 9.64
N CYS A 217 -21.83 16.13 10.94
CA CYS A 217 -21.16 17.30 11.48
C CYS A 217 -20.04 16.97 12.48
N LEU A 218 -19.83 15.70 12.79
CA LEU A 218 -18.83 15.16 13.73
C LEU A 218 -18.96 15.75 15.16
N GLN A 219 -20.14 16.26 15.51
CA GLN A 219 -20.41 16.67 16.87
C GLN A 219 -20.48 15.45 17.80
N VAL A 220 -19.74 15.49 18.89
CA VAL A 220 -19.72 14.45 19.91
C VAL A 220 -20.55 14.90 21.10
N LYS A 221 -21.45 14.05 21.58
CA LYS A 221 -22.17 14.21 22.85
C LYS A 221 -21.71 13.13 23.80
N LEU A 222 -21.15 13.54 24.94
CA LEU A 222 -20.76 12.63 26.02
C LEU A 222 -21.96 12.37 26.93
N GLY A 223 -22.06 11.12 27.42
CA GLY A 223 -23.19 10.68 28.24
C GLY A 223 -24.38 10.22 27.37
N ILE A 224 -25.01 9.14 27.81
CA ILE A 224 -26.33 8.74 27.31
C ILE A 224 -27.29 9.09 28.44
N ASP A 225 -27.84 10.30 28.40
CA ASP A 225 -29.07 10.52 29.13
C ASP A 225 -30.14 9.68 28.42
N GLY A 226 -30.74 8.76 29.19
CA GLY A 226 -31.72 7.83 28.76
C GLY A 226 -33.02 8.48 28.27
#